data_68b23a07baa7502eba1734c98ea5975c
#
_entry.id   68b23a07baa7502eba1734c98ea5975c
#
_cell.length_a   1.000
_cell.length_b   1.000
_cell.length_c   1.000
_cell.angle_alpha   90.00
_cell.angle_beta   90.00
_cell.angle_gamma   90.00
#
_symmetry.space_group_name_H-M   'P 1'
#
loop_
_entity.id
_entity.type
_entity.pdbx_description
1 polymer ?
#
loop_
_entity_poly.entity_id
_entity_poly.type
_entity_poly.pdbx_seq_one_letter_code
_entity_poly.pdbx_strand_id
1 'polypeptide(L)'
;DIMFVGAHPDDESSMTGALASETIDGGARGALVFATRGEGGGNAIGKQLGPSLGALREAEVRRAASFYGVELVYFLDKTDFFYTMSARAAFDVWGHDDSLARLVRLVRLLQPEIIVTMWPGPGTHGMHQAAARLATEAFSAAADPQAFPDQITAESLEPWQTRKLYYTGNRPGAFGISNADISPSRFMSYAEIKSI
;
A
#
# COMPACT_ATOMS: atom_id res chain seq x y z
N ASP A 1 -2.20 5.51 13.46
CA ASP A 1 -1.41 5.51 12.23
C ASP A 1 -1.91 4.42 11.28
N ILE A 2 -1.91 4.70 9.98
CA ILE A 2 -2.48 3.84 8.95
C ILE A 2 -1.48 3.59 7.81
N MET A 3 -1.34 2.34 7.39
CA MET A 3 -0.51 1.94 6.25
C MET A 3 -1.38 1.26 5.19
N PHE A 4 -1.30 1.73 3.95
CA PHE A 4 -1.84 1.02 2.81
C PHE A 4 -0.73 0.22 2.12
N VAL A 5 -1.05 -1.03 1.71
CA VAL A 5 -0.12 -1.90 0.97
C VAL A 5 -0.77 -2.31 -0.34
N GLY A 6 -0.14 -1.90 -1.44
CA GLY A 6 -0.57 -2.18 -2.82
C GLY A 6 0.54 -2.82 -3.66
N ALA A 7 0.19 -3.21 -4.88
CA ALA A 7 1.16 -3.71 -5.87
C ALA A 7 1.74 -2.57 -6.71
N HIS A 8 0.89 -1.61 -7.13
CA HIS A 8 1.23 -0.54 -8.06
C HIS A 8 0.75 0.82 -7.55
N PRO A 9 1.41 1.92 -7.91
CA PRO A 9 0.87 3.26 -7.73
C PRO A 9 -0.48 3.40 -8.46
N ASP A 10 -1.56 3.63 -7.75
CA ASP A 10 -2.99 3.77 -8.08
C ASP A 10 -3.91 2.81 -7.31
N ASP A 11 -3.38 1.73 -6.74
CA ASP A 11 -4.16 0.75 -5.96
C ASP A 11 -4.85 1.39 -4.73
N GLU A 12 -4.26 2.45 -4.18
CA GLU A 12 -4.80 3.21 -3.05
C GLU A 12 -6.02 4.04 -3.43
N SER A 13 -6.29 4.22 -4.72
CA SER A 13 -7.32 5.14 -5.24
C SER A 13 -8.72 4.87 -4.68
N SER A 14 -9.01 3.60 -4.33
CA SER A 14 -10.29 3.22 -3.73
C SER A 14 -10.50 3.73 -2.30
N MET A 15 -9.42 4.15 -1.60
CA MET A 15 -9.49 4.58 -0.21
C MET A 15 -8.85 5.95 0.05
N THR A 16 -8.53 6.73 -0.96
CA THR A 16 -7.94 8.06 -0.78
C THR A 16 -8.83 9.01 0.04
N GLY A 17 -10.16 8.91 -0.08
CA GLY A 17 -11.08 9.69 0.77
C GLY A 17 -10.99 9.29 2.25
N ALA A 18 -10.89 8.00 2.55
CA ALA A 18 -10.69 7.52 3.92
C ALA A 18 -9.32 7.93 4.46
N LEU A 19 -8.27 7.81 3.64
CA LEU A 19 -6.93 8.29 4.01
C LEU A 19 -6.98 9.79 4.33
N ALA A 20 -7.57 10.61 3.44
CA ALA A 20 -7.70 12.06 3.66
C ALA A 20 -8.43 12.40 4.96
N SER A 21 -9.52 11.70 5.26
CA SER A 21 -10.26 11.89 6.53
C SER A 21 -9.38 11.64 7.74
N GLU A 22 -8.65 10.54 7.74
CA GLU A 22 -7.82 10.17 8.89
C GLU A 22 -6.53 11.01 9.00
N THR A 23 -5.92 11.36 7.87
CA THR A 23 -4.63 12.08 7.88
C THR A 23 -4.79 13.59 7.98
N ILE A 24 -5.75 14.19 7.25
CA ILE A 24 -5.94 15.64 7.24
C ILE A 24 -6.72 16.11 8.46
N ASP A 25 -7.81 15.42 8.79
CA ASP A 25 -8.73 15.84 9.84
C ASP A 25 -8.60 15.03 11.13
N GLY A 26 -8.24 13.73 11.03
CA GLY A 26 -8.04 12.85 12.17
C GLY A 26 -6.65 12.93 12.81
N GLY A 27 -5.68 13.58 12.16
CA GLY A 27 -4.32 13.72 12.67
C GLY A 27 -3.50 12.42 12.65
N ALA A 28 -3.96 11.40 11.94
CA ALA A 28 -3.21 10.16 11.79
C ALA A 28 -2.01 10.34 10.83
N ARG A 29 -0.92 9.62 11.09
CA ARG A 29 0.17 9.51 10.13
C ARG A 29 -0.15 8.41 9.13
N GLY A 30 -0.16 8.76 7.84
CA GLY A 30 -0.42 7.85 6.73
C GLY A 30 0.86 7.38 6.05
N ALA A 31 0.89 6.12 5.61
CA ALA A 31 1.95 5.57 4.77
C ALA A 31 1.36 4.76 3.60
N LEU A 32 1.97 4.89 2.42
CA LEU A 32 1.71 4.03 1.27
C LEU A 32 2.94 3.15 1.02
N VAL A 33 2.69 1.87 0.78
CA VAL A 33 3.72 0.90 0.41
C VAL A 33 3.27 0.18 -0.86
N PHE A 34 4.07 0.25 -1.91
CA PHE A 34 3.81 -0.45 -3.16
C PHE A 34 4.89 -1.50 -3.43
N ALA A 35 4.50 -2.64 -3.99
CA ALA A 35 5.48 -3.66 -4.35
C ALA A 35 6.38 -3.17 -5.49
N THR A 36 5.80 -2.54 -6.51
CA THR A 36 6.48 -2.07 -7.73
C THR A 36 6.22 -0.59 -7.98
N ARG A 37 6.87 -0.01 -8.98
CA ARG A 37 6.60 1.35 -9.46
C ARG A 37 5.60 1.39 -10.63
N GLY A 38 5.03 0.26 -11.01
CA GLY A 38 4.09 0.19 -12.13
C GLY A 38 4.76 0.33 -13.50
N GLU A 39 6.04 0.03 -13.58
CA GLU A 39 6.87 0.17 -14.79
C GLU A 39 6.49 -0.82 -15.91
N GLY A 40 5.79 -1.90 -15.59
CA GLY A 40 5.26 -2.87 -16.55
C GLY A 40 3.95 -2.44 -17.21
N GLY A 41 3.36 -1.32 -16.77
CA GLY A 41 2.12 -0.78 -17.30
C GLY A 41 2.29 -0.03 -18.62
N GLY A 42 1.14 0.39 -19.17
CA GLY A 42 1.08 1.29 -20.32
C GLY A 42 1.07 2.77 -19.91
N ASN A 43 1.36 3.64 -20.88
CA ASN A 43 1.24 5.09 -20.71
C ASN A 43 0.29 5.64 -21.78
N ALA A 44 -0.90 6.07 -21.36
CA ALA A 44 -1.92 6.58 -22.28
C ALA A 44 -1.69 8.05 -22.70
N ILE A 45 -0.83 8.78 -21.96
CA ILE A 45 -0.63 10.23 -22.14
C ILE A 45 0.74 10.50 -22.78
N GLY A 46 1.78 9.81 -22.33
CA GLY A 46 3.16 10.07 -22.71
C GLY A 46 3.81 8.90 -23.45
N LYS A 47 5.11 9.02 -23.65
CA LYS A 47 5.94 8.01 -24.35
C LYS A 47 6.80 7.17 -23.39
N GLN A 48 6.81 7.50 -22.11
CA GLN A 48 7.62 6.81 -21.12
C GLN A 48 7.10 5.38 -20.92
N LEU A 49 7.99 4.40 -21.00
CA LEU A 49 7.74 2.99 -20.75
C LEU A 49 8.86 2.41 -19.88
N GLY A 50 8.63 1.27 -19.28
CA GLY A 50 9.62 0.59 -18.44
C GLY A 50 10.13 1.48 -17.29
N PRO A 51 11.43 1.49 -16.98
CA PRO A 51 11.97 2.25 -15.86
C PRO A 51 11.64 3.75 -15.88
N SER A 52 11.53 4.35 -17.08
CA SER A 52 11.13 5.76 -17.20
C SER A 52 9.67 5.99 -16.82
N LEU A 53 8.78 5.03 -17.09
CA LEU A 53 7.41 5.07 -16.62
C LEU A 53 7.34 4.88 -15.10
N GLY A 54 8.12 3.94 -14.56
CA GLY A 54 8.21 3.73 -13.12
C GLY A 54 8.64 4.98 -12.36
N ALA A 55 9.65 5.69 -12.86
CA ALA A 55 10.11 6.95 -12.27
C ALA A 55 9.03 8.06 -12.33
N LEU A 56 8.29 8.12 -13.45
CA LEU A 56 7.18 9.06 -13.61
C LEU A 56 6.07 8.74 -12.61
N ARG A 57 5.62 7.48 -12.54
CA ARG A 57 4.55 7.05 -11.62
C ARG A 57 4.93 7.19 -10.15
N GLU A 58 6.20 7.00 -9.80
CA GLU A 58 6.67 7.30 -8.44
C GLU A 58 6.51 8.80 -8.12
N ALA A 59 6.88 9.69 -9.04
CA ALA A 59 6.71 11.13 -8.84
C ALA A 59 5.24 11.52 -8.74
N GLU A 60 4.38 10.94 -9.58
CA GLU A 60 2.94 11.18 -9.60
C GLU A 60 2.27 10.71 -8.30
N VAL A 61 2.55 9.49 -7.83
CA VAL A 61 1.93 8.99 -6.59
C VAL A 61 2.40 9.77 -5.36
N ARG A 62 3.67 10.19 -5.30
CA ARG A 62 4.14 11.07 -4.21
C ARG A 62 3.41 12.40 -4.22
N ARG A 63 3.18 12.96 -5.40
CA ARG A 63 2.41 14.20 -5.54
C ARG A 63 0.95 13.99 -5.17
N ALA A 64 0.30 12.94 -5.67
CA ALA A 64 -1.07 12.60 -5.33
C ALA A 64 -1.24 12.37 -3.82
N ALA A 65 -0.35 11.58 -3.20
CA ALA A 65 -0.36 11.32 -1.77
C ALA A 65 -0.35 12.60 -0.93
N SER A 66 0.40 13.62 -1.35
CA SER A 66 0.45 14.90 -0.63
C SER A 66 -0.89 15.65 -0.59
N PHE A 67 -1.78 15.44 -1.57
CA PHE A 67 -3.11 16.06 -1.58
C PHE A 67 -4.04 15.47 -0.52
N TYR A 68 -3.91 14.19 -0.22
CA TYR A 68 -4.66 13.54 0.85
C TYR A 68 -3.84 13.31 2.13
N GLY A 69 -2.82 14.16 2.36
CA GLY A 69 -2.13 14.25 3.64
C GLY A 69 -1.16 13.11 3.94
N VAL A 70 -0.75 12.33 2.94
CA VAL A 70 0.22 11.23 3.11
C VAL A 70 1.58 11.65 2.55
N GLU A 71 2.60 11.68 3.40
CA GLU A 71 3.98 12.04 3.01
C GLU A 71 4.89 10.83 2.87
N LEU A 72 4.53 9.70 3.49
CA LEU A 72 5.35 8.50 3.52
C LEU A 72 4.95 7.55 2.39
N VAL A 73 5.77 7.50 1.34
CA VAL A 73 5.57 6.59 0.20
C VAL A 73 6.80 5.73 0.00
N TYR A 74 6.64 4.41 0.11
CA TYR A 74 7.70 3.42 0.00
C TYR A 74 7.42 2.43 -1.11
N PHE A 75 8.49 1.82 -1.60
CA PHE A 75 8.46 0.75 -2.60
C PHE A 75 9.26 -0.45 -2.10
N LEU A 76 8.76 -1.66 -2.36
CA LEU A 76 9.50 -2.89 -2.07
C LEU A 76 10.55 -3.19 -3.15
N ASP A 77 10.69 -2.33 -4.17
CA ASP A 77 11.63 -2.44 -5.29
C ASP A 77 11.50 -3.78 -6.05
N LYS A 78 10.28 -4.22 -6.23
CA LYS A 78 9.97 -5.39 -7.04
C LYS A 78 9.65 -4.99 -8.48
N THR A 79 9.92 -5.89 -9.40
CA THR A 79 9.68 -5.64 -10.82
C THR A 79 8.21 -5.79 -11.16
N ASP A 80 7.63 -4.79 -11.80
CA ASP A 80 6.35 -4.91 -12.47
C ASP A 80 6.56 -5.58 -13.83
N PHE A 81 5.79 -6.64 -14.08
CA PHE A 81 5.86 -7.42 -15.30
C PHE A 81 4.45 -7.55 -15.92
N PHE A 82 4.33 -8.30 -16.99
CA PHE A 82 3.03 -8.46 -17.66
C PHE A 82 1.93 -9.00 -16.74
N TYR A 83 0.68 -8.77 -17.13
CA TYR A 83 -0.51 -9.17 -16.40
C TYR A 83 -0.55 -10.68 -16.11
N THR A 84 -0.84 -11.05 -14.88
CA THR A 84 -1.04 -12.42 -14.43
C THR A 84 -2.26 -12.53 -13.52
N MET A 85 -2.88 -13.71 -13.46
CA MET A 85 -3.98 -14.03 -12.53
C MET A 85 -3.49 -14.83 -11.31
N SER A 86 -2.18 -15.04 -11.17
CA SER A 86 -1.59 -15.90 -10.16
C SER A 86 -0.64 -15.12 -9.26
N ALA A 87 -0.93 -15.11 -7.95
CA ALA A 87 0.01 -14.62 -6.94
C ALA A 87 1.34 -15.40 -6.95
N ARG A 88 1.28 -16.70 -7.27
CA ARG A 88 2.49 -17.52 -7.37
C ARG A 88 3.44 -16.99 -8.45
N ALA A 89 2.90 -16.64 -9.63
CA ALA A 89 3.72 -16.07 -10.69
C ALA A 89 4.39 -14.74 -10.27
N ALA A 90 3.70 -13.94 -9.44
CA ALA A 90 4.32 -12.74 -8.86
C ALA A 90 5.44 -13.11 -7.88
N PHE A 91 5.25 -14.08 -7.01
CA PHE A 91 6.28 -14.52 -6.06
C PHE A 91 7.48 -15.20 -6.73
N ASP A 92 7.27 -15.90 -7.84
CA ASP A 92 8.35 -16.50 -8.63
C ASP A 92 9.29 -15.40 -9.20
N VAL A 93 8.78 -14.19 -9.47
CA VAL A 93 9.57 -13.05 -9.94
C VAL A 93 10.11 -12.20 -8.77
N TRP A 94 9.28 -11.94 -7.76
CA TRP A 94 9.62 -11.03 -6.66
C TRP A 94 10.51 -11.65 -5.58
N GLY A 95 10.44 -13.00 -5.43
CA GLY A 95 10.97 -13.67 -4.25
C GLY A 95 10.09 -13.40 -3.02
N HIS A 96 9.32 -14.41 -2.60
CA HIS A 96 8.37 -14.29 -1.49
C HIS A 96 9.04 -13.77 -0.21
N ASP A 97 10.08 -14.47 0.27
CA ASP A 97 10.71 -14.18 1.57
C ASP A 97 11.42 -12.81 1.60
N ASP A 98 12.08 -12.40 0.50
CA ASP A 98 12.68 -11.07 0.42
C ASP A 98 11.61 -9.98 0.40
N SER A 99 10.50 -10.20 -0.31
CA SER A 99 9.38 -9.25 -0.33
C SER A 99 8.73 -9.12 1.05
N LEU A 100 8.52 -10.24 1.73
CA LEU A 100 7.97 -10.26 3.08
C LEU A 100 8.92 -9.58 4.08
N ALA A 101 10.23 -9.87 4.01
CA ALA A 101 11.23 -9.23 4.88
C ALA A 101 11.22 -7.71 4.75
N ARG A 102 11.15 -7.19 3.51
CA ARG A 102 11.08 -5.74 3.25
C ARG A 102 9.81 -5.12 3.82
N LEU A 103 8.66 -5.78 3.66
CA LEU A 103 7.41 -5.28 4.21
C LEU A 103 7.37 -5.35 5.74
N VAL A 104 7.84 -6.45 6.35
CA VAL A 104 7.96 -6.57 7.82
C VAL A 104 8.85 -5.48 8.38
N ARG A 105 9.98 -5.17 7.72
CA ARG A 105 10.84 -4.05 8.13
C ARG A 105 10.09 -2.72 8.14
N LEU A 106 9.28 -2.44 7.12
CA LEU A 106 8.47 -1.21 7.08
C LEU A 106 7.39 -1.19 8.16
N VAL A 107 6.75 -2.31 8.45
CA VAL A 107 5.78 -2.41 9.56
C VAL A 107 6.44 -2.15 10.90
N ARG A 108 7.61 -2.75 11.17
CA ARG A 108 8.39 -2.50 12.40
C ARG A 108 8.90 -1.07 12.50
N LEU A 109 9.34 -0.49 11.39
CA LEU A 109 9.86 0.89 11.33
C LEU A 109 8.76 1.93 11.56
N LEU A 110 7.61 1.75 10.90
CA LEU A 110 6.52 2.74 10.87
C LEU A 110 5.48 2.52 11.96
N GLN A 111 5.41 1.31 12.49
CA GLN A 111 4.51 0.92 13.60
C GLN A 111 3.04 1.29 13.36
N PRO A 112 2.42 0.92 12.21
CA PRO A 112 1.04 1.27 11.93
C PRO A 112 0.08 0.54 12.87
N GLU A 113 -0.94 1.25 13.35
CA GLU A 113 -2.03 0.61 14.09
C GLU A 113 -2.99 -0.15 13.17
N ILE A 114 -3.11 0.32 11.92
CA ILE A 114 -4.00 -0.24 10.91
C ILE A 114 -3.20 -0.51 9.63
N ILE A 115 -3.33 -1.71 9.10
CA ILE A 115 -2.92 -2.04 7.73
C ILE A 115 -4.17 -2.21 6.88
N VAL A 116 -4.17 -1.60 5.70
CA VAL A 116 -5.20 -1.79 4.67
C VAL A 116 -4.54 -2.29 3.41
N THR A 117 -5.15 -3.27 2.77
CA THR A 117 -4.65 -3.85 1.52
C THR A 117 -5.80 -4.32 0.64
N MET A 118 -5.48 -4.82 -0.53
CA MET A 118 -6.46 -5.39 -1.46
C MET A 118 -6.89 -6.80 -1.03
N TRP A 119 -7.80 -7.40 -1.78
CA TRP A 119 -8.24 -8.77 -1.52
C TRP A 119 -7.15 -9.80 -1.92
N PRO A 120 -6.74 -10.71 -1.01
CA PRO A 120 -5.67 -11.68 -1.27
C PRO A 120 -6.10 -12.92 -2.06
N GLY A 121 -7.42 -13.11 -2.27
CA GLY A 121 -7.99 -14.28 -2.94
C GLY A 121 -8.02 -14.12 -4.46
N PRO A 122 -8.46 -15.18 -5.16
CA PRO A 122 -8.52 -15.19 -6.62
C PRO A 122 -9.57 -14.21 -7.16
N GLY A 123 -9.48 -13.94 -8.46
CA GLY A 123 -10.41 -13.07 -9.19
C GLY A 123 -9.89 -11.66 -9.46
N THR A 124 -8.67 -11.35 -9.03
CA THR A 124 -7.98 -10.09 -9.31
C THR A 124 -6.61 -10.35 -9.94
N HIS A 125 -5.94 -9.29 -10.38
CA HIS A 125 -4.55 -9.35 -10.86
C HIS A 125 -3.64 -10.07 -9.84
N GLY A 126 -2.76 -10.94 -10.34
CA GLY A 126 -1.90 -11.77 -9.47
C GLY A 126 -0.95 -10.98 -8.58
N MET A 127 -0.44 -9.85 -9.05
CA MET A 127 0.40 -8.97 -8.23
C MET A 127 -0.41 -8.31 -7.09
N HIS A 128 -1.69 -7.95 -7.32
CA HIS A 128 -2.58 -7.48 -6.25
C HIS A 128 -2.78 -8.57 -5.20
N GLN A 129 -3.04 -9.82 -5.64
CA GLN A 129 -3.15 -10.95 -4.71
C GLN A 129 -1.86 -11.16 -3.91
N ALA A 130 -0.69 -11.04 -4.57
CA ALA A 130 0.61 -11.22 -3.92
C ALA A 130 0.89 -10.12 -2.89
N ALA A 131 0.70 -8.85 -3.23
CA ALA A 131 0.85 -7.73 -2.30
C ALA A 131 -0.08 -7.86 -1.08
N ALA A 132 -1.34 -8.25 -1.31
CA ALA A 132 -2.31 -8.47 -0.24
C ALA A 132 -1.95 -9.66 0.67
N ARG A 133 -1.38 -10.73 0.12
CA ARG A 133 -0.88 -11.87 0.91
C ARG A 133 0.34 -11.47 1.74
N LEU A 134 1.29 -10.74 1.15
CA LEU A 134 2.42 -10.18 1.90
C LEU A 134 1.96 -9.31 3.07
N ALA A 135 0.96 -8.44 2.86
CA ALA A 135 0.40 -7.61 3.92
C ALA A 135 -0.26 -8.45 5.02
N THR A 136 -0.97 -9.53 4.64
CA THR A 136 -1.60 -10.46 5.57
C THR A 136 -0.56 -11.21 6.42
N GLU A 137 0.52 -11.67 5.80
CA GLU A 137 1.62 -12.35 6.48
C GLU A 137 2.42 -11.39 7.36
N ALA A 138 2.73 -10.19 6.86
CA ALA A 138 3.46 -9.17 7.59
C ALA A 138 2.71 -8.69 8.85
N PHE A 139 1.36 -8.70 8.84
CA PHE A 139 0.53 -8.39 10.01
C PHE A 139 0.88 -9.25 11.23
N SER A 140 1.18 -10.52 11.02
CA SER A 140 1.58 -11.43 12.10
C SER A 140 3.11 -11.48 12.28
N ALA A 141 3.85 -11.54 11.16
CA ALA A 141 5.30 -11.70 11.19
C ALA A 141 6.03 -10.50 11.81
N ALA A 142 5.48 -9.29 11.72
CA ALA A 142 6.10 -8.11 12.33
C ALA A 142 6.10 -8.17 13.86
N ALA A 143 5.13 -8.85 14.46
CA ALA A 143 5.06 -9.05 15.91
C ALA A 143 5.93 -10.22 16.42
N ASP A 144 6.29 -11.15 15.54
CA ASP A 144 7.08 -12.32 15.92
C ASP A 144 8.58 -11.98 15.91
N PRO A 145 9.27 -12.00 17.07
CA PRO A 145 10.70 -11.73 17.14
C PRO A 145 11.55 -12.80 16.45
N GLN A 146 11.02 -13.99 16.16
CA GLN A 146 11.70 -15.04 15.43
C GLN A 146 11.62 -14.86 13.91
N ALA A 147 10.66 -14.07 13.43
CA ALA A 147 10.58 -13.70 12.02
C ALA A 147 11.59 -12.58 11.73
N PHE A 148 12.52 -12.84 10.82
CA PHE A 148 13.56 -11.87 10.42
C PHE A 148 14.32 -11.25 11.61
N PRO A 149 14.98 -12.08 12.46
CA PRO A 149 15.60 -11.63 13.70
C PRO A 149 16.71 -10.59 13.51
N ASP A 150 17.36 -10.56 12.33
CA ASP A 150 18.40 -9.57 12.02
C ASP A 150 17.85 -8.12 12.00
N GLN A 151 16.59 -7.93 11.67
CA GLN A 151 15.94 -6.62 11.74
C GLN A 151 15.90 -6.09 13.19
N ILE A 152 15.83 -6.98 14.17
CA ILE A 152 15.82 -6.62 15.59
C ILE A 152 17.25 -6.47 16.10
N THR A 153 18.11 -7.46 15.83
CA THR A 153 19.45 -7.53 16.43
C THR A 153 20.47 -6.62 15.75
N ALA A 154 20.38 -6.43 14.43
CA ALA A 154 21.33 -5.63 13.67
C ALA A 154 20.78 -4.24 13.29
N GLU A 155 19.47 -4.10 13.09
CA GLU A 155 18.84 -2.84 12.68
C GLU A 155 18.16 -2.11 13.85
N SER A 156 18.10 -2.73 15.03
CA SER A 156 17.47 -2.16 16.24
C SER A 156 15.99 -1.83 16.07
N LEU A 157 15.29 -2.58 15.21
CA LEU A 157 13.84 -2.47 15.10
C LEU A 157 13.16 -3.29 16.19
N GLU A 158 12.00 -2.83 16.64
CA GLU A 158 11.21 -3.54 17.65
C GLU A 158 10.10 -4.36 17.00
N PRO A 159 9.76 -5.55 17.53
CA PRO A 159 8.54 -6.25 17.09
C PRO A 159 7.33 -5.36 17.25
N TRP A 160 6.43 -5.39 16.24
CA TRP A 160 5.25 -4.55 16.27
C TRP A 160 3.99 -5.32 15.93
N GLN A 161 3.01 -5.31 16.83
CA GLN A 161 1.69 -5.88 16.59
C GLN A 161 0.72 -4.81 16.08
N THR A 162 0.50 -4.80 14.77
CA THR A 162 -0.57 -4.03 14.16
C THR A 162 -1.93 -4.47 14.72
N ARG A 163 -2.82 -3.53 15.04
CA ARG A 163 -4.08 -3.81 15.73
C ARG A 163 -5.17 -4.34 14.81
N LYS A 164 -5.22 -3.84 13.56
CA LYS A 164 -6.26 -4.18 12.59
C LYS A 164 -5.70 -4.35 11.20
N LEU A 165 -6.25 -5.33 10.48
CA LEU A 165 -6.00 -5.54 9.06
C LEU A 165 -7.33 -5.49 8.31
N TYR A 166 -7.42 -4.64 7.30
CA TYR A 166 -8.60 -4.51 6.45
C TYR A 166 -8.27 -4.82 4.99
N TYR A 167 -9.26 -5.36 4.29
CA TYR A 167 -9.18 -5.59 2.86
C TYR A 167 -10.16 -4.65 2.13
N THR A 168 -9.70 -3.99 1.08
CA THR A 168 -10.58 -3.20 0.21
C THR A 168 -11.47 -4.11 -0.63
N GLY A 169 -12.66 -3.63 -0.98
CA GLY A 169 -13.61 -4.33 -1.84
C GLY A 169 -15.01 -4.39 -1.28
N ASN A 170 -15.98 -4.60 -2.16
CA ASN A 170 -17.40 -4.69 -1.81
C ASN A 170 -17.76 -6.16 -1.55
N ARG A 171 -17.80 -6.57 -0.29
CA ARG A 171 -18.08 -7.95 0.14
C ARG A 171 -19.12 -7.96 1.26
N PRO A 172 -19.83 -9.09 1.49
CA PRO A 172 -20.70 -9.22 2.63
C PRO A 172 -19.99 -8.91 3.94
N GLY A 173 -20.56 -8.03 4.75
CA GLY A 173 -19.95 -7.55 5.99
C GLY A 173 -18.97 -6.37 5.82
N ALA A 174 -18.77 -5.86 4.61
CA ALA A 174 -17.99 -4.65 4.39
C ALA A 174 -18.70 -3.43 5.02
N PHE A 175 -17.92 -2.55 5.62
CA PHE A 175 -18.37 -1.21 6.00
C PHE A 175 -17.85 -0.19 4.99
N GLY A 176 -18.62 0.86 4.76
CA GLY A 176 -18.24 1.96 3.89
C GLY A 176 -17.80 3.18 4.70
N ILE A 177 -16.84 3.92 4.18
CA ILE A 177 -16.51 5.26 4.64
C ILE A 177 -17.07 6.22 3.59
N SER A 178 -17.88 7.19 4.03
CA SER A 178 -18.52 8.14 3.11
C SER A 178 -17.50 9.13 2.58
N ASN A 179 -17.37 9.18 1.25
CA ASN A 179 -16.60 10.23 0.58
C ASN A 179 -17.41 11.53 0.39
N ALA A 180 -18.72 11.53 0.72
CA ALA A 180 -19.58 12.71 0.62
C ALA A 180 -19.43 13.65 1.82
N ASP A 181 -18.81 13.19 2.91
CA ASP A 181 -18.59 14.02 4.08
C ASP A 181 -17.63 15.16 3.76
N ILE A 182 -17.86 16.29 4.37
CA ILE A 182 -17.06 17.51 4.14
C ILE A 182 -15.89 17.53 5.12
N SER A 183 -14.70 17.71 4.60
CA SER A 183 -13.50 17.96 5.41
C SER A 183 -13.63 19.30 6.14
N PRO A 184 -13.59 19.34 7.46
CA PRO A 184 -13.69 20.57 8.24
C PRO A 184 -12.55 21.55 7.96
N SER A 185 -11.37 21.05 7.62
CA SER A 185 -10.18 21.86 7.37
C SER A 185 -10.09 22.36 5.92
N ARG A 186 -10.66 21.63 4.96
CA ARG A 186 -10.57 21.94 3.53
C ARG A 186 -11.84 22.52 2.93
N PHE A 187 -12.99 22.42 3.63
CA PHE A 187 -14.32 22.90 3.18
C PHE A 187 -14.76 22.29 1.85
N MET A 188 -14.33 21.07 1.56
CA MET A 188 -14.70 20.27 0.38
C MET A 188 -14.93 18.83 0.80
N SER A 189 -15.68 18.08 0.00
CA SER A 189 -15.91 16.67 0.27
C SER A 189 -14.63 15.85 0.07
N TYR A 190 -14.52 14.71 0.75
CA TYR A 190 -13.39 13.78 0.52
C TYR A 190 -13.37 13.24 -0.91
N ALA A 191 -14.53 13.20 -1.60
CA ALA A 191 -14.60 12.88 -3.02
C ALA A 191 -13.91 13.94 -3.89
N GLU A 192 -14.09 15.24 -3.56
CA GLU A 192 -13.41 16.33 -4.26
C GLU A 192 -11.91 16.34 -3.96
N ILE A 193 -11.50 16.14 -2.71
CA ILE A 193 -10.07 16.02 -2.33
C ILE A 193 -9.39 14.89 -3.13
N LYS A 194 -10.08 13.76 -3.30
CA LYS A 194 -9.60 12.64 -4.09
C LYS A 194 -9.41 12.98 -5.58
N SER A 195 -10.18 13.93 -6.10
CA SER A 195 -10.26 14.26 -7.53
C SER A 195 -9.26 15.35 -7.97
N ILE A 196 -8.55 15.96 -7.01
CA ILE A 196 -7.51 16.96 -7.28
C ILE A 196 -6.24 16.27 -7.79
#